data_74a2213d0d85eadc48170e259c884193
#
_entry.id   74a2213d0d85eadc48170e259c884193
#
_cell.length_a   1.000
_cell.length_b   1.000
_cell.length_c   1.000
_cell.angle_alpha   90.00
_cell.angle_beta   90.00
_cell.angle_gamma   90.00
#
_symmetry.space_group_name_H-M   'P 1'
#
loop_
_entity.id
_entity.type
_entity.pdbx_description
1 polymer ?
#
loop_
_entity_poly.entity_id
_entity_poly.type
_entity_poly.pdbx_seq_one_letter_code
_entity_poly.pdbx_strand_id
1 'polypeptide(L)'
;DLENKLRGMQIKWGEYNAQLQSLKQIKSQASKLWNACQKQQQHLDEVMELSQIISGGTSENKLGLERFVLREYFKEVLEVATQILEKITDGRYSFVLQRNAERNTARQTGLGIDVYDDEAGQTRSVHTLSGGESFIAALALALALGEVIQRQNGGTEIDTLFIDEGFGSLDEDALATAMETLRTLEGKNRMIGIISHVRELHTQIPDQINVIAHEGQSHLKYRHEI
;
A
#
# COMPACT_ATOMS: atom_id res chain seq x y z
N ASP A 1 -20.84 43.47 -80.82
CA ASP A 1 -19.69 42.64 -80.45
C ASP A 1 -19.08 42.98 -79.07
N LEU A 2 -19.07 44.27 -78.71
CA LEU A 2 -18.54 44.76 -77.43
C LEU A 2 -19.52 44.46 -76.25
N GLU A 3 -20.83 44.62 -76.42
CA GLU A 3 -21.82 44.32 -75.42
C GLU A 3 -21.87 42.84 -74.99
N ASN A 4 -21.67 41.93 -75.95
CA ASN A 4 -21.61 40.48 -75.68
C ASN A 4 -20.36 40.11 -74.89
N LYS A 5 -19.24 40.77 -75.14
CA LYS A 5 -18.00 40.61 -74.40
C LYS A 5 -18.15 41.15 -72.94
N LEU A 6 -18.76 42.29 -72.80
CA LEU A 6 -19.02 42.91 -71.50
C LEU A 6 -19.94 42.02 -70.64
N ARG A 7 -21.03 41.51 -71.23
CA ARG A 7 -21.95 40.60 -70.56
C ARG A 7 -21.26 39.27 -70.14
N GLY A 8 -20.39 38.74 -71.02
CA GLY A 8 -19.61 37.55 -70.69
C GLY A 8 -18.62 37.78 -69.53
N MET A 9 -17.98 38.98 -69.49
CA MET A 9 -17.12 39.35 -68.36
C MET A 9 -17.88 39.55 -67.05
N GLN A 10 -19.07 40.15 -67.10
CA GLN A 10 -19.91 40.31 -65.90
C GLN A 10 -20.36 38.98 -65.32
N ILE A 11 -20.72 37.99 -66.16
CA ILE A 11 -21.10 36.66 -65.70
C ILE A 11 -19.88 35.99 -65.02
N LYS A 12 -18.73 36.00 -65.65
CA LYS A 12 -17.49 35.43 -65.09
C LYS A 12 -17.09 36.13 -63.78
N TRP A 13 -17.24 37.44 -63.68
CA TRP A 13 -17.00 38.22 -62.48
C TRP A 13 -17.95 37.79 -61.34
N GLY A 14 -19.24 37.56 -61.63
CA GLY A 14 -20.20 37.06 -60.68
C GLY A 14 -19.83 35.65 -60.15
N GLU A 15 -19.41 34.76 -61.08
CA GLU A 15 -18.95 33.40 -60.69
C GLU A 15 -17.72 33.44 -59.82
N TYR A 16 -16.70 34.25 -60.17
CA TYR A 16 -15.49 34.38 -59.35
C TYR A 16 -15.77 34.99 -57.95
N ASN A 17 -16.67 35.98 -57.88
CA ASN A 17 -17.07 36.56 -56.59
C ASN A 17 -17.80 35.54 -55.69
N ALA A 18 -18.68 34.72 -56.27
CA ALA A 18 -19.36 33.67 -55.52
C ALA A 18 -18.38 32.60 -55.02
N GLN A 19 -17.40 32.19 -55.86
CA GLN A 19 -16.36 31.29 -55.46
C GLN A 19 -15.46 31.87 -54.37
N LEU A 20 -15.12 33.16 -54.48
CA LEU A 20 -14.31 33.86 -53.46
C LEU A 20 -15.00 33.96 -52.10
N GLN A 21 -16.33 34.20 -52.09
CA GLN A 21 -17.11 34.19 -50.88
C GLN A 21 -17.18 32.79 -50.24
N SER A 22 -17.44 31.78 -51.06
CA SER A 22 -17.43 30.38 -50.58
C SER A 22 -16.08 29.98 -49.96
N LEU A 23 -14.96 30.33 -50.62
CA LEU A 23 -13.62 30.08 -50.09
C LEU A 23 -13.36 30.85 -48.78
N LYS A 24 -13.81 32.09 -48.66
CA LYS A 24 -13.74 32.86 -47.40
C LYS A 24 -14.51 32.18 -46.27
N GLN A 25 -15.72 31.66 -46.54
CA GLN A 25 -16.51 30.92 -45.55
C GLN A 25 -15.80 29.61 -45.12
N ILE A 26 -15.31 28.82 -46.08
CA ILE A 26 -14.59 27.61 -45.79
C ILE A 26 -13.34 27.90 -44.95
N LYS A 27 -12.58 28.94 -45.33
CA LYS A 27 -11.39 29.34 -44.52
C LYS A 27 -11.79 29.74 -43.11
N SER A 28 -12.87 30.45 -42.91
CA SER A 28 -13.36 30.85 -41.59
C SER A 28 -13.79 29.63 -40.75
N GLN A 29 -14.52 28.70 -41.36
CA GLN A 29 -14.91 27.44 -40.68
C GLN A 29 -13.70 26.57 -40.34
N ALA A 30 -12.77 26.41 -41.28
CA ALA A 30 -11.53 25.67 -41.05
C ALA A 30 -10.71 26.29 -39.91
N SER A 31 -10.60 27.62 -39.86
CA SER A 31 -9.88 28.30 -38.77
C SER A 31 -10.55 28.09 -37.41
N LYS A 32 -11.90 28.10 -37.36
CA LYS A 32 -12.62 27.82 -36.10
C LYS A 32 -12.42 26.39 -35.61
N LEU A 33 -12.51 25.43 -36.54
CA LEU A 33 -12.29 24.04 -36.23
C LEU A 33 -10.84 23.79 -35.80
N TRP A 34 -9.86 24.40 -36.46
CA TRP A 34 -8.45 24.32 -36.10
C TRP A 34 -8.20 24.82 -34.68
N ASN A 35 -8.73 26.00 -34.34
CA ASN A 35 -8.57 26.57 -33.01
C ASN A 35 -9.25 25.71 -31.92
N ALA A 36 -10.42 25.13 -32.23
CA ALA A 36 -11.07 24.19 -31.32
C ALA A 36 -10.26 22.92 -31.11
N CYS A 37 -9.71 22.37 -32.20
CA CYS A 37 -8.85 21.20 -32.15
C CYS A 37 -7.57 21.44 -31.34
N GLN A 38 -6.92 22.60 -31.53
CA GLN A 38 -5.75 22.98 -30.74
C GLN A 38 -6.04 23.08 -29.25
N LYS A 39 -7.19 23.66 -28.87
CA LYS A 39 -7.59 23.72 -27.44
C LYS A 39 -7.80 22.34 -26.85
N GLN A 40 -8.44 21.45 -27.59
CA GLN A 40 -8.64 20.08 -27.12
C GLN A 40 -7.33 19.32 -27.02
N GLN A 41 -6.40 19.54 -27.99
CA GLN A 41 -5.08 18.92 -27.94
C GLN A 41 -4.30 19.38 -26.69
N GLN A 42 -4.29 20.68 -26.38
CA GLN A 42 -3.63 21.20 -25.19
C GLN A 42 -4.20 20.58 -23.91
N HIS A 43 -5.53 20.48 -23.82
CA HIS A 43 -6.17 19.86 -22.67
C HIS A 43 -5.85 18.35 -22.56
N LEU A 44 -5.78 17.66 -23.69
CA LEU A 44 -5.37 16.27 -23.73
C LEU A 44 -3.92 16.08 -23.24
N ASP A 45 -3.01 16.95 -23.70
CA ASP A 45 -1.60 16.91 -23.31
C ASP A 45 -1.44 17.15 -21.80
N GLU A 46 -2.17 18.11 -21.21
CA GLU A 46 -2.21 18.36 -19.76
C GLU A 46 -2.71 17.13 -18.97
N VAL A 47 -3.81 16.51 -19.43
CA VAL A 47 -4.36 15.30 -18.78
C VAL A 47 -3.41 14.11 -18.92
N MET A 48 -2.75 13.97 -20.06
CA MET A 48 -1.77 12.90 -20.28
C MET A 48 -0.54 13.07 -19.37
N GLU A 49 -0.02 14.30 -19.24
CA GLU A 49 1.08 14.62 -18.33
C GLU A 49 0.70 14.29 -16.89
N LEU A 50 -0.47 14.75 -16.43
CA LEU A 50 -0.99 14.44 -15.11
C LEU A 50 -1.15 12.92 -14.89
N SER A 51 -1.68 12.21 -15.87
CA SER A 51 -1.82 10.75 -15.84
C SER A 51 -0.47 10.05 -15.74
N GLN A 52 0.55 10.53 -16.44
CA GLN A 52 1.91 9.99 -16.36
C GLN A 52 2.54 10.23 -14.98
N ILE A 53 2.35 11.41 -14.39
CA ILE A 53 2.83 11.72 -13.04
C ILE A 53 2.15 10.80 -12.01
N ILE A 54 0.81 10.67 -12.07
CA ILE A 54 0.03 9.83 -11.16
C ILE A 54 0.41 8.35 -11.29
N SER A 55 0.65 7.88 -12.51
CA SER A 55 1.05 6.48 -12.76
C SER A 55 2.53 6.19 -12.47
N GLY A 56 3.35 7.21 -12.23
CA GLY A 56 4.79 7.07 -11.94
C GLY A 56 5.66 6.93 -13.19
N GLY A 57 5.12 7.21 -14.39
CA GLY A 57 5.84 7.03 -15.65
C GLY A 57 7.01 8.00 -15.87
N THR A 58 7.01 9.16 -15.21
CA THR A 58 8.01 10.22 -15.35
C THR A 58 8.99 10.33 -14.18
N SER A 59 8.76 9.61 -13.08
CA SER A 59 9.63 9.68 -11.91
C SER A 59 10.81 8.70 -12.02
N GLU A 60 11.98 9.11 -11.57
CA GLU A 60 13.18 8.25 -11.48
C GLU A 60 12.90 6.96 -10.70
N ASN A 61 11.97 7.00 -9.76
CA ASN A 61 11.59 5.87 -8.90
C ASN A 61 10.40 5.05 -9.44
N LYS A 62 9.80 5.43 -10.57
CA LYS A 62 8.62 4.75 -11.17
C LYS A 62 7.48 4.43 -10.16
N LEU A 63 7.38 5.24 -9.11
CA LEU A 63 6.36 5.13 -8.06
C LEU A 63 5.16 6.01 -8.42
N GLY A 64 4.02 5.40 -8.69
CA GLY A 64 2.76 6.13 -8.84
C GLY A 64 2.30 6.74 -7.50
N LEU A 65 1.41 7.72 -7.58
CA LEU A 65 0.88 8.46 -6.42
C LEU A 65 0.30 7.51 -5.35
N GLU A 66 -0.46 6.50 -5.76
CA GLU A 66 -1.03 5.49 -4.86
C GLU A 66 0.06 4.80 -4.03
N ARG A 67 1.10 4.32 -4.69
CA ARG A 67 2.23 3.64 -4.02
C ARG A 67 3.05 4.58 -3.15
N PHE A 68 3.17 5.84 -3.57
CA PHE A 68 3.83 6.87 -2.76
C PHE A 68 3.08 7.07 -1.44
N VAL A 69 1.75 7.23 -1.50
CA VAL A 69 0.91 7.39 -0.31
C VAL A 69 0.98 6.15 0.58
N LEU A 70 0.81 4.95 0.00
CA LEU A 70 0.94 3.69 0.75
C LEU A 70 2.31 3.54 1.41
N ARG A 71 3.38 3.97 0.74
CA ARG A 71 4.73 3.93 1.30
C ARG A 71 4.90 4.84 2.52
N GLU A 72 4.32 6.04 2.50
CA GLU A 72 4.38 6.95 3.64
C GLU A 72 3.61 6.39 4.85
N TYR A 73 2.42 5.83 4.65
CA TYR A 73 1.70 5.11 5.72
C TYR A 73 2.48 3.90 6.22
N PHE A 74 3.11 3.17 5.32
CA PHE A 74 3.87 1.99 5.68
C PHE A 74 5.13 2.31 6.47
N LYS A 75 5.77 3.46 6.26
CA LYS A 75 6.87 3.93 7.09
C LYS A 75 6.43 4.11 8.55
N GLU A 76 5.28 4.74 8.77
CA GLU A 76 4.73 4.91 10.12
C GLU A 76 4.49 3.55 10.81
N VAL A 77 3.94 2.58 10.07
CA VAL A 77 3.77 1.21 10.58
C VAL A 77 5.12 0.58 10.93
N LEU A 78 6.14 0.72 10.06
CA LEU A 78 7.46 0.15 10.31
C LEU A 78 8.19 0.80 11.48
N GLU A 79 8.00 2.08 11.73
CA GLU A 79 8.56 2.77 12.91
C GLU A 79 7.99 2.19 14.21
N VAL A 80 6.67 2.02 14.29
CA VAL A 80 6.02 1.40 15.45
C VAL A 80 6.41 -0.08 15.56
N ALA A 81 6.44 -0.81 14.44
CA ALA A 81 6.82 -2.21 14.40
C ALA A 81 8.28 -2.43 14.86
N THR A 82 9.17 -1.51 14.49
CA THR A 82 10.57 -1.56 14.94
C THR A 82 10.66 -1.43 16.45
N GLN A 83 9.94 -0.50 17.06
CA GLN A 83 9.93 -0.34 18.52
C GLN A 83 9.43 -1.61 19.25
N ILE A 84 8.43 -2.28 18.68
CA ILE A 84 7.92 -3.55 19.23
C ILE A 84 8.93 -4.67 19.02
N LEU A 85 9.53 -4.77 17.83
CA LEU A 85 10.50 -5.81 17.47
C LEU A 85 11.76 -5.69 18.32
N GLU A 86 12.33 -4.50 18.46
CA GLU A 86 13.50 -4.23 19.32
C GLU A 86 13.21 -4.61 20.76
N LYS A 87 12.01 -4.31 21.28
CA LYS A 87 11.63 -4.70 22.63
C LYS A 87 11.60 -6.24 22.81
N ILE A 88 11.05 -6.98 21.86
CA ILE A 88 10.94 -8.44 21.94
C ILE A 88 12.29 -9.12 21.71
N THR A 89 13.19 -8.53 20.93
CA THR A 89 14.47 -9.12 20.55
C THR A 89 15.67 -8.50 21.26
N ASP A 90 15.43 -7.75 22.35
CA ASP A 90 16.45 -7.03 23.12
C ASP A 90 17.38 -6.16 22.26
N GLY A 91 16.80 -5.47 21.30
CA GLY A 91 17.49 -4.56 20.37
C GLY A 91 18.17 -5.23 19.19
N ARG A 92 18.10 -6.56 19.08
CA ARG A 92 18.82 -7.29 18.01
C ARG A 92 18.31 -6.96 16.62
N TYR A 93 17.00 -6.86 16.41
CA TYR A 93 16.40 -6.68 15.09
C TYR A 93 15.64 -5.37 14.98
N SER A 94 15.83 -4.66 13.86
CA SER A 94 15.03 -3.50 13.47
C SER A 94 14.61 -3.59 12.01
N PHE A 95 13.39 -3.09 11.69
CA PHE A 95 12.91 -3.10 10.31
C PHE A 95 13.54 -1.98 9.49
N VAL A 96 13.85 -2.29 8.24
CA VAL A 96 14.36 -1.33 7.26
C VAL A 96 13.51 -1.38 6.01
N LEU A 97 12.95 -0.23 5.62
CA LEU A 97 12.25 -0.11 4.35
C LEU A 97 13.27 -0.11 3.21
N GLN A 98 13.10 -1.00 2.24
CA GLN A 98 13.95 -1.05 1.06
C GLN A 98 13.90 0.28 0.30
N ARG A 99 15.06 0.93 0.13
CA ARG A 99 15.15 2.25 -0.51
C ARG A 99 15.03 2.19 -2.02
N ASN A 100 15.45 1.12 -2.66
CA ASN A 100 15.52 1.01 -4.11
C ASN A 100 14.92 -0.30 -4.61
N ALA A 101 14.03 -0.15 -5.57
CA ALA A 101 13.66 -1.20 -6.49
C ALA A 101 14.83 -1.47 -7.50
N GLU A 102 16.07 -1.56 -7.03
CA GLU A 102 17.19 -1.95 -7.85
C GLU A 102 17.18 -3.47 -7.98
N ARG A 103 16.62 -3.94 -9.02
CA ARG A 103 16.87 -5.11 -9.87
C ARG A 103 15.59 -5.75 -10.41
N ASN A 104 15.30 -5.37 -11.64
CA ASN A 104 14.71 -6.25 -12.67
C ASN A 104 13.55 -7.19 -12.31
N THR A 105 12.44 -6.69 -11.78
CA THR A 105 11.16 -7.35 -12.04
C THR A 105 10.00 -6.35 -11.95
N ALA A 106 9.06 -6.46 -12.87
CA ALA A 106 7.85 -5.63 -13.00
C ALA A 106 6.89 -5.69 -11.77
N ARG A 107 7.34 -6.23 -10.65
CA ARG A 107 6.60 -6.42 -9.40
C ARG A 107 7.14 -5.69 -8.18
N GLN A 108 8.15 -4.84 -8.32
CA GLN A 108 8.73 -4.15 -7.16
C GLN A 108 7.82 -3.00 -6.75
N THR A 109 7.06 -3.24 -5.69
CA THR A 109 6.02 -2.36 -5.16
C THR A 109 6.54 -1.16 -4.37
N GLY A 110 7.86 -1.08 -4.12
CA GLY A 110 8.45 -0.05 -3.23
C GLY A 110 8.08 -0.23 -1.75
N LEU A 111 7.45 -1.35 -1.39
CA LEU A 111 7.02 -1.71 -0.04
C LEU A 111 7.82 -2.93 0.50
N GLY A 112 9.00 -3.17 -0.05
CA GLY A 112 9.89 -4.25 0.43
C GLY A 112 10.41 -3.93 1.83
N ILE A 113 10.50 -4.96 2.68
CA ILE A 113 11.03 -4.90 4.03
C ILE A 113 12.29 -5.75 4.11
N ASP A 114 13.31 -5.20 4.72
CA ASP A 114 14.48 -5.89 5.19
C ASP A 114 14.59 -5.77 6.72
N VAL A 115 15.45 -6.54 7.32
CA VAL A 115 15.75 -6.48 8.75
C VAL A 115 17.24 -6.17 8.93
N TYR A 116 17.54 -5.18 9.75
CA TYR A 116 18.88 -4.94 10.22
C TYR A 116 19.13 -5.84 11.44
N ASP A 117 20.18 -6.62 11.40
CA ASP A 117 20.63 -7.51 12.46
C ASP A 117 21.85 -6.86 13.14
N ASP A 118 21.67 -6.37 14.37
CA ASP A 118 22.70 -5.64 15.12
C ASP A 118 23.89 -6.53 15.47
N GLU A 119 23.66 -7.81 15.79
CA GLU A 119 24.74 -8.75 16.05
C GLU A 119 25.60 -9.03 14.81
N ALA A 120 24.97 -9.12 13.64
CA ALA A 120 25.67 -9.33 12.38
C ALA A 120 26.19 -8.01 11.76
N GLY A 121 25.72 -6.85 12.23
CA GLY A 121 26.07 -5.52 11.72
C GLY A 121 25.65 -5.30 10.27
N GLN A 122 24.61 -5.97 9.79
CA GLN A 122 24.19 -5.90 8.38
C GLN A 122 22.67 -6.02 8.19
N THR A 123 22.20 -5.44 7.09
CA THR A 123 20.82 -5.59 6.65
C THR A 123 20.68 -6.86 5.82
N ARG A 124 19.65 -7.66 6.11
CA ARG A 124 19.30 -8.88 5.39
C ARG A 124 17.82 -8.98 5.09
N SER A 125 17.46 -9.78 4.10
CA SER A 125 16.06 -9.97 3.73
C SER A 125 15.29 -10.68 4.87
N VAL A 126 14.04 -10.26 5.12
CA VAL A 126 13.13 -10.92 6.07
C VAL A 126 12.94 -12.41 5.78
N HIS A 127 13.14 -12.85 4.54
CA HIS A 127 13.05 -14.26 4.15
C HIS A 127 14.20 -15.12 4.67
N THR A 128 15.24 -14.50 5.22
CA THR A 128 16.41 -15.21 5.81
C THR A 128 16.26 -15.41 7.31
N LEU A 129 15.20 -14.92 7.90
CA LEU A 129 14.87 -15.11 9.31
C LEU A 129 14.50 -16.58 9.58
N SER A 130 14.85 -17.07 10.77
CA SER A 130 14.39 -18.37 11.27
C SER A 130 12.86 -18.37 11.47
N GLY A 131 12.27 -19.53 11.71
CA GLY A 131 10.82 -19.63 11.96
C GLY A 131 10.36 -18.77 13.14
N GLY A 132 11.08 -18.81 14.27
CA GLY A 132 10.80 -18.00 15.44
C GLY A 132 10.98 -16.50 15.18
N GLU A 133 12.12 -16.10 14.59
CA GLU A 133 12.38 -14.71 14.23
C GLU A 133 11.34 -14.15 13.26
N SER A 134 10.92 -14.95 12.27
CA SER A 134 9.86 -14.57 11.32
C SER A 134 8.52 -14.38 12.01
N PHE A 135 8.18 -15.24 12.98
CA PHE A 135 6.95 -15.10 13.74
C PHE A 135 6.97 -13.82 14.59
N ILE A 136 8.05 -13.54 15.31
CA ILE A 136 8.19 -12.30 16.10
C ILE A 136 8.11 -11.06 15.19
N ALA A 137 8.76 -11.08 14.04
CA ALA A 137 8.69 -9.99 13.08
C ALA A 137 7.27 -9.77 12.54
N ALA A 138 6.56 -10.85 12.19
CA ALA A 138 5.16 -10.79 11.75
C ALA A 138 4.23 -10.28 12.86
N LEU A 139 4.43 -10.73 14.10
CA LEU A 139 3.69 -10.27 15.26
C LEU A 139 3.88 -8.77 15.49
N ALA A 140 5.13 -8.29 15.47
CA ALA A 140 5.45 -6.87 15.63
C ALA A 140 4.78 -6.01 14.55
N LEU A 141 4.79 -6.46 13.29
CA LEU A 141 4.10 -5.78 12.17
C LEU A 141 2.57 -5.76 12.36
N ALA A 142 1.97 -6.88 12.75
CA ALA A 142 0.52 -6.95 12.95
C ALA A 142 0.05 -6.02 14.08
N LEU A 143 0.78 -6.00 15.20
CA LEU A 143 0.50 -5.12 16.32
C LEU A 143 0.65 -3.64 15.96
N ALA A 144 1.73 -3.30 15.25
CA ALA A 144 1.98 -1.94 14.78
C ALA A 144 0.91 -1.46 13.80
N LEU A 145 0.50 -2.31 12.86
CA LEU A 145 -0.57 -1.98 11.91
C LEU A 145 -1.88 -1.66 12.65
N GLY A 146 -2.24 -2.48 13.63
CA GLY A 146 -3.42 -2.24 14.47
C GLY A 146 -3.34 -0.91 15.23
N GLU A 147 -2.17 -0.57 15.76
CA GLU A 147 -1.95 0.68 16.49
C GLU A 147 -2.01 1.91 15.58
N VAL A 148 -1.40 1.86 14.39
CA VAL A 148 -1.42 2.97 13.43
C VAL A 148 -2.82 3.20 12.87
N ILE A 149 -3.55 2.14 12.52
CA ILE A 149 -4.95 2.25 12.05
C ILE A 149 -5.83 2.91 13.14
N GLN A 150 -5.67 2.51 14.39
CA GLN A 150 -6.42 3.08 15.50
C GLN A 150 -6.15 4.58 15.69
N ARG A 151 -4.88 4.99 15.59
CA ARG A 151 -4.48 6.41 15.69
C ARG A 151 -5.06 7.27 14.56
N GLN A 152 -5.11 6.75 13.33
CA GLN A 152 -5.52 7.51 12.15
C GLN A 152 -7.04 7.60 11.96
N ASN A 153 -7.79 6.58 12.35
CA ASN A 153 -9.24 6.51 12.12
C ASN A 153 -10.07 7.18 13.22
N GLY A 154 -9.47 8.02 14.08
CA GLY A 154 -10.20 8.91 14.99
C GLY A 154 -11.16 8.23 15.93
N GLY A 155 -10.94 6.95 16.29
CA GLY A 155 -11.76 6.27 17.28
C GLY A 155 -12.30 4.89 16.91
N THR A 156 -11.91 4.32 15.78
CA THR A 156 -12.18 2.89 15.55
C THR A 156 -11.21 2.09 16.39
N GLU A 157 -11.65 1.67 17.57
CA GLU A 157 -10.85 0.82 18.45
C GLU A 157 -10.83 -0.61 17.91
N ILE A 158 -9.63 -1.18 17.75
CA ILE A 158 -9.47 -2.62 17.52
C ILE A 158 -9.37 -3.25 18.91
N ASP A 159 -10.50 -3.70 19.42
CA ASP A 159 -10.62 -4.21 20.76
C ASP A 159 -10.20 -5.66 20.91
N THR A 160 -10.05 -6.38 19.81
CA THR A 160 -9.77 -7.81 19.81
C THR A 160 -8.73 -8.19 18.79
N LEU A 161 -7.74 -8.96 19.22
CA LEU A 161 -6.70 -9.55 18.37
C LEU A 161 -6.68 -11.07 18.59
N PHE A 162 -6.72 -11.85 17.52
CA PHE A 162 -6.50 -13.29 17.57
C PHE A 162 -5.18 -13.66 16.91
N ILE A 163 -4.38 -14.45 17.65
CA ILE A 163 -3.09 -14.96 17.18
C ILE A 163 -3.26 -16.47 17.07
N ASP A 164 -3.11 -17.00 15.84
CA ASP A 164 -3.26 -18.42 15.54
C ASP A 164 -1.89 -19.03 15.32
N GLU A 165 -1.49 -19.93 16.23
CA GLU A 165 -0.21 -20.65 16.21
C GLU A 165 1.04 -19.74 16.23
N GLY A 166 2.22 -20.28 15.94
CA GLY A 166 3.49 -19.57 15.79
C GLY A 166 4.39 -19.58 17.03
N PHE A 167 3.83 -19.65 18.22
CA PHE A 167 4.61 -19.62 19.47
C PHE A 167 5.48 -20.87 19.67
N GLY A 168 5.16 -21.99 19.04
CA GLY A 168 5.93 -23.21 19.14
C GLY A 168 7.32 -23.18 18.48
N SER A 169 7.61 -22.14 17.72
CA SER A 169 8.92 -21.92 17.08
C SER A 169 9.86 -21.03 17.91
N LEU A 170 9.37 -20.49 19.05
CA LEU A 170 10.14 -19.64 19.95
C LEU A 170 10.86 -20.48 21.00
N ASP A 171 12.03 -20.00 21.42
CA ASP A 171 12.67 -20.45 22.66
C ASP A 171 11.97 -19.85 23.90
N GLU A 172 12.35 -20.31 25.09
CA GLU A 172 11.71 -19.89 26.34
C GLU A 172 11.83 -18.38 26.60
N ASP A 173 12.98 -17.77 26.30
CA ASP A 173 13.25 -16.36 26.56
C ASP A 173 12.44 -15.47 25.58
N ALA A 174 12.44 -15.81 24.29
CA ALA A 174 11.65 -15.11 23.28
C ALA A 174 10.15 -15.26 23.54
N LEU A 175 9.69 -16.44 23.97
CA LEU A 175 8.30 -16.67 24.35
C LEU A 175 7.89 -15.79 25.53
N ALA A 176 8.71 -15.75 26.59
CA ALA A 176 8.45 -14.93 27.77
C ALA A 176 8.35 -13.44 27.43
N THR A 177 9.28 -12.93 26.60
CA THR A 177 9.30 -11.52 26.19
C THR A 177 8.12 -11.18 25.25
N ALA A 178 7.75 -12.08 24.35
CA ALA A 178 6.57 -11.91 23.50
C ALA A 178 5.29 -11.85 24.35
N MET A 179 5.13 -12.73 25.35
CA MET A 179 3.99 -12.75 26.23
C MET A 179 3.92 -11.49 27.11
N GLU A 180 5.04 -10.99 27.63
CA GLU A 180 5.07 -9.73 28.38
C GLU A 180 4.65 -8.55 27.48
N THR A 181 5.10 -8.53 26.25
CA THR A 181 4.69 -7.50 25.27
C THR A 181 3.19 -7.54 25.01
N LEU A 182 2.62 -8.74 24.82
CA LEU A 182 1.17 -8.91 24.62
C LEU A 182 0.37 -8.47 25.86
N ARG A 183 0.80 -8.81 27.07
CA ARG A 183 0.17 -8.33 28.31
C ARG A 183 0.18 -6.80 28.45
N THR A 184 1.27 -6.16 28.00
CA THR A 184 1.36 -4.69 28.02
C THR A 184 0.32 -4.05 27.08
N LEU A 185 -0.02 -4.73 25.98
CA LEU A 185 -1.03 -4.29 25.02
C LEU A 185 -2.46 -4.59 25.49
N GLU A 186 -2.68 -5.72 26.17
CA GLU A 186 -3.95 -6.07 26.80
C GLU A 186 -4.38 -5.02 27.82
N GLY A 187 -3.46 -4.49 28.63
CA GLY A 187 -3.71 -3.41 29.59
C GLY A 187 -4.24 -2.10 29.01
N LYS A 188 -4.30 -1.97 27.68
CA LYS A 188 -4.89 -0.83 26.94
C LYS A 188 -6.32 -1.08 26.46
N ASN A 189 -7.10 -1.90 27.17
CA ASN A 189 -8.50 -2.22 26.83
C ASN A 189 -8.67 -3.09 25.56
N ARG A 190 -7.70 -3.99 25.32
CA ARG A 190 -7.75 -4.95 24.21
C ARG A 190 -7.85 -6.37 24.72
N MET A 191 -8.70 -7.17 24.11
CA MET A 191 -8.76 -8.62 24.34
C MET A 191 -7.82 -9.32 23.37
N ILE A 192 -6.90 -10.14 23.89
CA ILE A 192 -5.99 -10.94 23.07
C ILE A 192 -6.37 -12.41 23.21
N GLY A 193 -6.78 -13.04 22.11
CA GLY A 193 -7.04 -14.47 22.03
C GLY A 193 -5.86 -15.19 21.37
N ILE A 194 -5.37 -16.26 22.01
CA ILE A 194 -4.26 -17.06 21.48
C ILE A 194 -4.77 -18.47 21.24
N ILE A 195 -4.57 -18.96 20.01
CA ILE A 195 -4.80 -20.37 19.64
C ILE A 195 -3.44 -21.03 19.57
N SER A 196 -3.19 -22.01 20.46
CA SER A 196 -1.89 -22.67 20.49
C SER A 196 -1.97 -24.04 21.14
N HIS A 197 -1.03 -24.93 20.77
CA HIS A 197 -0.81 -26.20 21.41
C HIS A 197 0.42 -26.22 22.34
N VAL A 198 1.06 -25.06 22.55
CA VAL A 198 2.25 -24.89 23.38
C VAL A 198 1.88 -25.00 24.87
N ARG A 199 2.49 -25.95 25.57
CA ARG A 199 2.14 -26.23 26.99
C ARG A 199 2.51 -25.10 27.94
N GLU A 200 3.58 -24.41 27.67
CA GLU A 200 4.08 -23.26 28.46
C GLU A 200 3.05 -22.15 28.53
N LEU A 201 2.28 -21.92 27.46
CA LEU A 201 1.19 -20.93 27.44
C LEU A 201 0.03 -21.32 28.35
N HIS A 202 -0.23 -22.61 28.54
CA HIS A 202 -1.30 -23.09 29.46
C HIS A 202 -1.08 -22.70 30.91
N THR A 203 0.17 -22.47 31.33
CA THR A 203 0.49 -22.03 32.69
C THR A 203 0.50 -20.54 32.86
N GLN A 204 0.63 -19.80 31.76
CA GLN A 204 0.76 -18.34 31.77
C GLN A 204 -0.57 -17.59 31.53
N ILE A 205 -1.54 -18.24 30.91
CA ILE A 205 -2.83 -17.64 30.55
C ILE A 205 -3.92 -18.21 31.46
N PRO A 206 -4.57 -17.37 32.29
CA PRO A 206 -5.55 -17.84 33.30
C PRO A 206 -6.87 -18.28 32.66
N ASP A 207 -7.33 -17.60 31.62
CA ASP A 207 -8.58 -17.89 30.93
C ASP A 207 -8.37 -18.77 29.72
N GLN A 208 -8.90 -19.99 29.72
CA GLN A 208 -8.66 -20.98 28.68
C GLN A 208 -9.93 -21.68 28.24
N ILE A 209 -10.02 -21.88 26.94
CA ILE A 209 -11.01 -22.75 26.30
C ILE A 209 -10.28 -23.97 25.74
N ASN A 210 -10.41 -25.11 26.41
CA ASN A 210 -9.78 -26.33 25.98
C ASN A 210 -10.72 -27.13 25.07
N VAL A 211 -10.24 -27.48 23.87
CA VAL A 211 -10.93 -28.36 22.94
C VAL A 211 -10.49 -29.80 23.19
N ILE A 212 -11.38 -30.63 23.67
CA ILE A 212 -11.09 -32.04 23.99
C ILE A 212 -11.79 -32.91 22.95
N ALA A 213 -10.99 -33.68 22.17
CA ALA A 213 -11.52 -34.64 21.23
C ALA A 213 -11.69 -36.01 21.91
N HIS A 214 -12.90 -36.59 21.85
CA HIS A 214 -13.20 -37.91 22.36
C HIS A 214 -14.15 -38.65 21.39
N GLU A 215 -13.77 -39.83 20.94
CA GLU A 215 -14.58 -40.73 20.10
C GLU A 215 -15.25 -40.06 18.89
N GLY A 216 -14.51 -39.18 18.16
CA GLY A 216 -15.01 -38.49 16.98
C GLY A 216 -15.93 -37.29 17.25
N GLN A 217 -16.08 -36.92 18.53
CA GLN A 217 -16.76 -35.69 18.96
C GLN A 217 -15.77 -34.75 19.68
N SER A 218 -16.02 -33.44 19.61
CA SER A 218 -15.21 -32.45 20.31
C SER A 218 -16.05 -31.75 21.37
N HIS A 219 -15.50 -31.64 22.58
CA HIS A 219 -16.12 -30.95 23.70
C HIS A 219 -15.28 -29.75 24.11
N LEU A 220 -15.91 -28.65 24.49
CA LEU A 220 -15.27 -27.46 25.00
C LEU A 220 -15.28 -27.51 26.54
N LYS A 221 -14.12 -27.25 27.14
CA LYS A 221 -13.98 -27.09 28.58
C LYS A 221 -13.36 -25.73 28.88
N TYR A 222 -14.10 -24.89 29.57
CA TYR A 222 -13.62 -23.62 30.07
C TYR A 222 -12.85 -23.80 31.39
N ARG A 223 -11.70 -23.15 31.48
CA ARG A 223 -10.88 -23.07 32.71
C ARG A 223 -10.61 -21.59 32.99
N HIS A 224 -10.91 -21.19 34.21
CA HIS A 224 -10.57 -19.87 34.73
C HIS A 224 -9.80 -20.09 36.01
N GLU A 225 -8.59 -19.63 36.09
CA GLU A 225 -7.77 -19.60 37.30
C GLU A 225 -7.77 -18.19 37.87
N ILE A 226 -8.30 -18.03 39.10
CA ILE A 226 -8.31 -16.76 39.86
C ILE A 226 -6.96 -16.60 40.54
#